data_8305cde05c9c29f0b5e97a53bbae5950
#
_entry.id   8305cde05c9c29f0b5e97a53bbae5950
#
_cell.length_a   1.000
_cell.length_b   1.000
_cell.length_c   1.000
_cell.angle_alpha   90.00
_cell.angle_beta   90.00
_cell.angle_gamma   90.00
#
_symmetry.space_group_name_H-M   'P 1'
#
loop_
_entity.id
_entity.type
_entity.pdbx_description
1 polymer ?
#
loop_
_entity_poly.entity_id
_entity_poly.type
_entity_poly.pdbx_seq_one_letter_code
_entity_poly.pdbx_strand_id
1 'polypeptide(L)'
;MIDMNLTKRGSAAIVAMAFAATILSGCDGAVDAEGEGPPEYSGPAIRIEKQGSFAVGGRVLGDPNTSSLHCDHGVVEYQIPIEHRAVNLLMWHSASAAAWQNRWDGGDGFQSIFAYRGFPVYVWDGPRVGRANWGCVATSYEPGEGRDQSNFVAWRFGTAYPNWFEGVQFPKADPWAWDQAMRARYQEFDTIENAQLESDAAAVLADQIGPTVALTNSAGGLRALLTAMKSDKIVGIVAYENVGYVYPQGEGPGTPPGPFGPIEVPLEEFQKLTRIPMQMVWGDNTDKSDRYRPTVEESRRWVELVNAHGGKAQLLMLAEQGLVGNTHIPFADMNNVAVAGLLSGFLHDHGLDARASDTVR
;
A
#
# COMPACT_ATOMS: atom_id res chain seq x y z
N MET A 1 -41.64 49.18 -53.51
CA MET A 1 -41.71 49.18 -55.03
C MET A 1 -40.56 48.23 -55.41
N ILE A 2 -40.94 46.99 -55.77
CA ILE A 2 -40.74 46.42 -57.12
C ILE A 2 -39.25 46.10 -57.38
N ASP A 3 -38.71 44.96 -57.73
CA ASP A 3 -39.27 43.70 -58.27
C ASP A 3 -38.16 42.63 -58.32
N MET A 4 -38.45 41.44 -58.08
CA MET A 4 -38.31 40.13 -58.62
C MET A 4 -37.29 39.86 -59.77
N ASN A 5 -36.69 38.71 -59.63
CA ASN A 5 -36.31 37.70 -60.64
C ASN A 5 -34.86 37.69 -61.11
N LEU A 6 -34.19 36.61 -61.25
CA LEU A 6 -34.35 35.26 -61.75
C LEU A 6 -33.03 34.47 -61.65
N THR A 7 -33.14 33.28 -61.22
CA THR A 7 -32.39 32.06 -61.56
C THR A 7 -31.18 32.10 -62.48
N LYS A 8 -30.03 31.52 -61.99
CA LYS A 8 -29.23 30.61 -62.88
C LYS A 8 -28.52 29.53 -62.02
N ARG A 9 -28.76 28.30 -62.47
CA ARG A 9 -28.06 27.08 -62.03
C ARG A 9 -26.57 27.20 -62.38
N GLY A 10 -25.71 26.91 -61.42
CA GLY A 10 -24.28 26.78 -61.62
C GLY A 10 -23.74 25.59 -60.83
N SER A 11 -23.15 24.67 -61.51
CA SER A 11 -22.66 23.35 -61.13
C SER A 11 -21.73 23.41 -59.91
N ALA A 12 -21.98 22.52 -58.97
CA ALA A 12 -21.07 22.27 -57.83
C ALA A 12 -19.81 21.56 -58.32
N ALA A 13 -18.70 22.24 -58.24
CA ALA A 13 -17.38 21.63 -58.34
C ALA A 13 -16.99 21.13 -56.93
N ILE A 14 -16.95 19.82 -56.75
CA ILE A 14 -16.42 19.18 -55.57
C ILE A 14 -14.90 19.32 -55.61
N VAL A 15 -14.36 20.24 -54.81
CA VAL A 15 -12.91 20.30 -54.51
C VAL A 15 -12.63 19.27 -53.42
N ALA A 16 -12.08 18.14 -53.81
CA ALA A 16 -11.53 17.17 -52.89
C ALA A 16 -10.24 17.77 -52.28
N MET A 17 -10.30 18.30 -51.06
CA MET A 17 -9.12 18.60 -50.27
C MET A 17 -8.54 17.27 -49.78
N ALA A 18 -7.43 16.86 -50.39
CA ALA A 18 -6.55 15.83 -49.85
C ALA A 18 -5.93 16.37 -48.58
N PHE A 19 -6.39 15.92 -47.41
CA PHE A 19 -5.67 16.06 -46.17
C PHE A 19 -4.45 15.15 -46.23
N ALA A 20 -3.28 15.73 -46.44
CA ALA A 20 -2.01 15.06 -46.16
C ALA A 20 -1.92 14.82 -44.65
N ALA A 21 -2.19 13.58 -44.23
CA ALA A 21 -1.87 13.14 -42.90
C ALA A 21 -0.34 13.12 -42.74
N THR A 22 0.19 14.15 -42.11
CA THR A 22 1.55 14.12 -41.59
C THR A 22 1.53 13.13 -40.42
N ILE A 23 1.98 11.91 -40.68
CA ILE A 23 2.28 10.93 -39.63
C ILE A 23 3.45 11.52 -38.85
N LEU A 24 3.18 12.05 -37.67
CA LEU A 24 4.16 12.29 -36.63
C LEU A 24 4.70 10.92 -36.18
N SER A 25 5.80 10.49 -36.78
CA SER A 25 6.68 9.47 -36.23
C SER A 25 7.25 9.99 -34.93
N GLY A 26 6.71 9.56 -33.82
CA GLY A 26 7.29 9.95 -32.55
C GLY A 26 6.59 9.25 -31.39
N CYS A 27 6.93 7.98 -31.21
CA CYS A 27 6.98 7.17 -30.02
C CYS A 27 7.11 5.69 -30.41
N ASP A 28 8.21 5.37 -31.09
CA ASP A 28 8.65 3.99 -31.22
C ASP A 28 9.19 3.57 -29.84
N GLY A 29 8.43 2.76 -29.13
CA GLY A 29 8.82 2.20 -27.84
C GLY A 29 7.66 1.73 -26.95
N ALA A 30 6.44 1.69 -27.46
CA ALA A 30 5.41 0.93 -26.77
C ALA A 30 5.75 -0.57 -26.89
N VAL A 31 6.46 -1.11 -25.91
CA VAL A 31 6.56 -2.55 -25.71
C VAL A 31 5.18 -2.97 -25.25
N ASP A 32 4.33 -3.44 -26.15
CA ASP A 32 3.16 -4.20 -25.76
C ASP A 32 3.72 -5.44 -25.03
N ALA A 33 3.51 -5.49 -23.72
CA ALA A 33 3.78 -6.68 -22.96
C ALA A 33 2.79 -7.76 -23.45
N GLU A 34 3.19 -8.54 -24.45
CA GLU A 34 2.50 -9.75 -24.88
C GLU A 34 2.72 -10.84 -23.82
N GLY A 35 2.24 -10.57 -22.59
CA GLY A 35 2.13 -11.55 -21.53
C GLY A 35 0.72 -12.14 -21.53
N GLU A 36 0.60 -13.40 -21.16
CA GLU A 36 -0.70 -13.97 -20.83
C GLU A 36 -1.33 -13.09 -19.72
N GLY A 37 -2.62 -12.82 -19.79
CA GLY A 37 -3.34 -12.05 -18.75
C GLY A 37 -3.34 -12.78 -17.40
N PRO A 38 -4.02 -12.24 -16.38
CA PRO A 38 -4.07 -12.88 -15.08
C PRO A 38 -4.59 -14.31 -15.20
N PRO A 39 -4.04 -15.27 -14.41
CA PRO A 39 -4.46 -16.65 -14.45
C PRO A 39 -5.96 -16.78 -14.12
N GLU A 40 -6.61 -17.76 -14.73
CA GLU A 40 -8.00 -18.08 -14.39
C GLU A 40 -8.09 -18.48 -12.92
N TYR A 41 -9.06 -17.91 -12.20
CA TYR A 41 -9.28 -18.21 -10.80
C TYR A 41 -9.79 -19.66 -10.63
N SER A 42 -9.10 -20.46 -9.83
CA SER A 42 -9.42 -21.87 -9.58
C SER A 42 -9.75 -22.20 -8.11
N GLY A 43 -9.78 -21.18 -7.23
CA GLY A 43 -10.06 -21.35 -5.81
C GLY A 43 -11.57 -21.41 -5.47
N PRO A 44 -11.92 -21.64 -4.19
CA PRO A 44 -13.31 -21.57 -3.72
C PRO A 44 -13.85 -20.15 -3.84
N ALA A 45 -15.14 -19.98 -4.11
CA ALA A 45 -15.76 -18.67 -4.16
C ALA A 45 -15.75 -17.97 -2.80
N ILE A 46 -15.36 -16.70 -2.75
CA ILE A 46 -15.53 -15.87 -1.55
C ILE A 46 -17.01 -15.48 -1.44
N ARG A 47 -17.61 -15.74 -0.28
CA ARG A 47 -18.98 -15.31 0.03
C ARG A 47 -18.91 -14.00 0.78
N ILE A 48 -19.29 -12.91 0.12
CA ILE A 48 -19.24 -11.55 0.65
C ILE A 48 -20.62 -11.17 1.19
N GLU A 49 -20.68 -10.73 2.45
CA GLU A 49 -21.87 -10.13 3.07
C GLU A 49 -22.01 -8.68 2.62
N LYS A 50 -20.89 -7.93 2.61
CA LYS A 50 -20.88 -6.52 2.26
C LYS A 50 -19.54 -6.13 1.63
N GLN A 51 -19.61 -5.29 0.61
CA GLN A 51 -18.43 -4.66 0.00
C GLN A 51 -18.74 -3.23 -0.44
N GLY A 52 -17.71 -2.41 -0.61
CA GLY A 52 -17.85 -1.03 -1.07
C GLY A 52 -16.59 -0.21 -0.87
N SER A 53 -16.74 1.10 -0.98
CA SER A 53 -15.68 2.06 -0.67
C SER A 53 -16.27 3.34 -0.10
N PHE A 54 -15.47 4.04 0.71
CA PHE A 54 -15.85 5.35 1.26
C PHE A 54 -14.60 6.18 1.56
N ALA A 55 -14.80 7.49 1.69
CA ALA A 55 -13.75 8.43 2.08
C ALA A 55 -13.79 8.69 3.59
N VAL A 56 -12.61 8.93 4.20
CA VAL A 56 -12.45 9.09 5.64
C VAL A 56 -11.47 10.22 5.97
N GLY A 57 -11.77 10.94 7.04
CA GLY A 57 -10.92 12.04 7.50
C GLY A 57 -10.96 13.24 6.56
N GLY A 58 -9.84 13.97 6.50
CA GLY A 58 -9.76 15.15 5.68
C GLY A 58 -10.40 16.38 6.31
N ARG A 59 -10.54 17.41 5.52
CA ARG A 59 -11.11 18.70 5.94
C ARG A 59 -11.87 19.38 4.82
N VAL A 60 -12.65 20.40 5.18
CA VAL A 60 -13.37 21.24 4.24
C VAL A 60 -12.78 22.65 4.30
N LEU A 61 -12.29 23.12 3.17
CA LEU A 61 -11.85 24.51 3.01
C LEU A 61 -13.03 25.35 2.48
N GLY A 62 -13.08 26.63 2.90
CA GLY A 62 -14.13 27.56 2.48
C GLY A 62 -15.46 27.39 3.23
N ASP A 63 -16.51 27.93 2.66
CA ASP A 63 -17.86 27.87 3.21
C ASP A 63 -18.66 26.75 2.54
N PRO A 64 -19.08 25.71 3.28
CA PRO A 64 -19.86 24.59 2.74
C PRO A 64 -21.15 24.98 2.00
N ASN A 65 -21.71 26.17 2.29
CA ASN A 65 -22.95 26.59 1.67
C ASN A 65 -22.76 27.37 0.36
N THR A 66 -21.55 27.86 0.08
CA THR A 66 -21.33 28.77 -1.06
C THR A 66 -20.15 28.42 -1.92
N SER A 67 -19.01 28.05 -1.31
CA SER A 67 -17.77 27.77 -2.03
C SER A 67 -16.84 26.93 -1.13
N SER A 68 -16.86 25.61 -1.30
CA SER A 68 -16.09 24.70 -0.47
C SER A 68 -15.30 23.67 -1.28
N LEU A 69 -14.26 23.12 -0.63
CA LEU A 69 -13.42 22.04 -1.14
C LEU A 69 -13.23 20.99 -0.04
N HIS A 70 -13.70 19.76 -0.25
CA HIS A 70 -13.37 18.61 0.58
C HIS A 70 -12.04 18.05 0.09
N CYS A 71 -11.04 17.93 0.95
CA CYS A 71 -9.69 17.53 0.56
C CYS A 71 -8.93 16.87 1.72
N ASP A 72 -7.75 16.29 1.44
CA ASP A 72 -6.90 15.59 2.41
C ASP A 72 -7.62 14.42 3.12
N HIS A 73 -8.62 13.80 2.47
CA HIS A 73 -9.25 12.57 2.95
C HIS A 73 -8.52 11.34 2.43
N GLY A 74 -8.60 10.24 3.16
CA GLY A 74 -8.22 8.93 2.65
C GLY A 74 -9.37 8.22 1.99
N VAL A 75 -9.10 7.17 1.23
CA VAL A 75 -10.10 6.31 0.58
C VAL A 75 -9.86 4.87 0.98
N VAL A 76 -10.91 4.18 1.40
CA VAL A 76 -10.86 2.77 1.75
C VAL A 76 -11.83 1.97 0.89
N GLU A 77 -11.39 0.83 0.39
CA GLU A 77 -12.20 -0.21 -0.22
C GLU A 77 -12.27 -1.38 0.74
N TYR A 78 -13.43 -2.01 0.89
CA TYR A 78 -13.61 -3.08 1.84
C TYR A 78 -14.43 -4.26 1.31
N GLN A 79 -14.12 -5.44 1.86
CA GLN A 79 -14.88 -6.67 1.68
C GLN A 79 -15.08 -7.33 3.04
N ILE A 80 -16.32 -7.61 3.39
CA ILE A 80 -16.71 -8.29 4.64
C ILE A 80 -17.29 -9.65 4.27
N PRO A 81 -16.60 -10.76 4.59
CA PRO A 81 -17.11 -12.11 4.35
C PRO A 81 -18.32 -12.45 5.24
N ILE A 82 -19.15 -13.40 4.80
CA ILE A 82 -20.17 -13.99 5.64
C ILE A 82 -19.52 -14.73 6.83
N GLU A 83 -20.11 -14.65 8.00
CA GLU A 83 -19.59 -15.27 9.24
C GLU A 83 -18.15 -14.81 9.55
N HIS A 84 -17.93 -13.52 9.43
CA HIS A 84 -16.61 -12.90 9.54
C HIS A 84 -16.00 -12.98 10.96
N ARG A 85 -14.71 -12.73 11.03
CA ARG A 85 -13.98 -12.57 12.28
C ARG A 85 -14.26 -11.20 12.90
N ALA A 86 -14.00 -11.08 14.20
CA ALA A 86 -14.29 -9.87 14.97
C ALA A 86 -13.29 -8.73 14.71
N VAL A 87 -12.12 -9.05 14.17
CA VAL A 87 -11.03 -8.09 13.91
C VAL A 87 -10.92 -7.83 12.43
N ASN A 88 -10.78 -6.56 12.06
CA ASN A 88 -10.56 -6.12 10.69
C ASN A 88 -9.06 -6.17 10.34
N LEU A 89 -8.73 -6.40 9.07
CA LEU A 89 -7.38 -6.25 8.54
C LEU A 89 -7.32 -5.00 7.65
N LEU A 90 -6.56 -3.99 8.07
CA LEU A 90 -6.30 -2.79 7.30
C LEU A 90 -5.00 -2.95 6.52
N MET A 91 -5.09 -3.09 5.21
CA MET A 91 -3.97 -3.30 4.30
C MET A 91 -3.50 -1.96 3.75
N TRP A 92 -2.32 -1.54 4.16
CA TRP A 92 -1.77 -0.22 3.90
C TRP A 92 -0.39 -0.32 3.25
N HIS A 93 -0.34 -0.22 1.93
CA HIS A 93 0.91 -0.13 1.19
C HIS A 93 1.34 1.34 1.02
N SER A 94 2.62 1.60 1.09
CA SER A 94 3.14 2.95 0.85
C SER A 94 3.01 3.38 -0.62
N ALA A 95 3.08 2.45 -1.57
CA ALA A 95 3.11 2.76 -3.00
C ALA A 95 1.81 2.44 -3.75
N SER A 96 1.17 1.28 -3.53
CA SER A 96 -0.04 0.87 -4.25
C SER A 96 -0.88 -0.17 -3.51
N ALA A 97 -2.19 0.02 -3.55
CA ALA A 97 -3.16 -0.96 -3.09
C ALA A 97 -3.09 -2.29 -3.88
N ALA A 98 -2.71 -2.25 -5.17
CA ALA A 98 -2.67 -3.41 -6.04
C ALA A 98 -1.76 -4.54 -5.53
N ALA A 99 -0.68 -4.20 -4.79
CA ALA A 99 0.21 -5.19 -4.20
C ALA A 99 -0.44 -6.03 -3.08
N TRP A 100 -1.51 -5.53 -2.44
CA TRP A 100 -2.32 -6.32 -1.51
C TRP A 100 -3.40 -7.14 -2.21
N GLN A 101 -3.86 -6.66 -3.38
CA GLN A 101 -4.96 -7.25 -4.11
C GLN A 101 -4.52 -8.45 -4.95
N ASN A 102 -3.29 -8.41 -5.45
CA ASN A 102 -2.79 -9.44 -6.36
C ASN A 102 -1.36 -9.84 -5.99
N ARG A 103 -1.03 -11.08 -6.29
CA ARG A 103 0.33 -11.55 -6.47
C ARG A 103 0.87 -11.02 -7.80
N TRP A 104 2.18 -10.93 -7.98
CA TRP A 104 2.77 -10.33 -9.19
C TRP A 104 2.38 -11.01 -10.50
N ASP A 105 2.10 -12.30 -10.49
CA ASP A 105 1.60 -13.07 -11.63
C ASP A 105 0.07 -13.03 -11.80
N GLY A 106 -0.62 -12.16 -11.09
CA GLY A 106 -2.08 -12.02 -11.11
C GLY A 106 -2.83 -13.03 -10.24
N GLY A 107 -2.13 -13.90 -9.51
CA GLY A 107 -2.75 -14.79 -8.53
C GLY A 107 -3.30 -14.03 -7.31
N ASP A 108 -3.93 -14.77 -6.39
CA ASP A 108 -4.56 -14.21 -5.19
C ASP A 108 -3.55 -13.44 -4.31
N GLY A 109 -3.86 -12.17 -4.04
CA GLY A 109 -3.19 -11.35 -3.05
C GLY A 109 -3.75 -11.55 -1.63
N PHE A 110 -3.17 -10.86 -0.67
CA PHE A 110 -3.60 -10.95 0.73
C PHE A 110 -5.06 -10.55 0.93
N GLN A 111 -5.60 -9.62 0.15
CA GLN A 111 -7.01 -9.25 0.21
C GLN A 111 -7.91 -10.48 0.03
N SER A 112 -7.70 -11.26 -1.04
CA SER A 112 -8.46 -12.49 -1.30
C SER A 112 -8.16 -13.57 -0.27
N ILE A 113 -6.88 -13.83 0.02
CA ILE A 113 -6.45 -14.87 0.97
C ILE A 113 -7.09 -14.68 2.35
N PHE A 114 -7.11 -13.45 2.88
CA PHE A 114 -7.68 -13.19 4.20
C PHE A 114 -9.20 -13.07 4.19
N ALA A 115 -9.82 -12.63 3.09
CA ALA A 115 -11.26 -12.76 2.90
C ALA A 115 -11.71 -14.22 2.91
N TYR A 116 -10.97 -15.16 2.28
CA TYR A 116 -11.21 -16.61 2.41
C TYR A 116 -11.09 -17.12 3.85
N ARG A 117 -10.13 -16.56 4.61
CA ARG A 117 -9.94 -16.91 6.04
C ARG A 117 -10.99 -16.26 6.95
N GLY A 118 -11.96 -15.53 6.36
CA GLY A 118 -13.08 -14.90 7.05
C GLY A 118 -12.76 -13.56 7.71
N PHE A 119 -11.66 -12.91 7.39
CA PHE A 119 -11.39 -11.56 7.90
C PHE A 119 -12.08 -10.50 7.05
N PRO A 120 -12.73 -9.50 7.67
CA PRO A 120 -13.04 -8.25 6.99
C PRO A 120 -11.73 -7.59 6.55
N VAL A 121 -11.62 -7.30 5.27
CA VAL A 121 -10.41 -6.71 4.68
C VAL A 121 -10.70 -5.31 4.16
N TYR A 122 -9.81 -4.38 4.48
CA TYR A 122 -9.86 -2.98 4.12
C TYR A 122 -8.56 -2.59 3.43
N VAL A 123 -8.65 -2.16 2.17
CA VAL A 123 -7.49 -1.69 1.39
C VAL A 123 -7.50 -0.17 1.37
N TRP A 124 -6.46 0.43 1.92
CA TRP A 124 -6.39 1.84 2.27
C TRP A 124 -5.40 2.61 1.39
N ASP A 125 -5.89 3.71 0.83
CA ASP A 125 -5.07 4.79 0.26
C ASP A 125 -5.18 6.00 1.20
N GLY A 126 -4.08 6.38 1.83
CA GLY A 126 -4.02 7.54 2.70
C GLY A 126 -4.19 8.86 1.95
N PRO A 127 -4.45 9.97 2.65
CA PRO A 127 -4.54 11.29 2.03
C PRO A 127 -3.38 11.61 1.10
N ARG A 128 -3.69 12.15 -0.06
CA ARG A 128 -2.76 12.55 -1.14
C ARG A 128 -2.11 11.36 -1.88
N VAL A 129 -2.53 10.13 -1.62
CA VAL A 129 -1.97 8.93 -2.25
C VAL A 129 -3.04 8.22 -3.08
N GLY A 130 -2.67 7.71 -4.24
CA GLY A 130 -3.50 6.84 -5.08
C GLY A 130 -4.91 7.39 -5.36
N ARG A 131 -5.93 6.65 -4.97
CA ARG A 131 -7.35 7.04 -5.14
C ARG A 131 -7.75 8.24 -4.26
N ALA A 132 -6.96 8.55 -3.24
CA ALA A 132 -7.15 9.67 -2.31
C ALA A 132 -6.29 10.90 -2.66
N ASN A 133 -5.96 11.10 -3.93
CA ASN A 133 -5.03 12.13 -4.42
C ASN A 133 -5.56 13.58 -4.35
N TRP A 134 -6.75 13.81 -3.78
CA TRP A 134 -7.38 15.14 -3.70
C TRP A 134 -6.87 15.93 -2.50
N GLY A 135 -5.71 16.59 -2.67
CA GLY A 135 -5.05 17.36 -1.61
C GLY A 135 -5.63 18.75 -1.40
N CYS A 136 -5.53 19.27 -0.15
CA CYS A 136 -5.84 20.66 0.18
C CYS A 136 -4.73 21.63 -0.23
N VAL A 137 -3.59 21.11 -0.65
CA VAL A 137 -2.47 21.85 -1.24
C VAL A 137 -2.13 21.24 -2.58
N ALA A 138 -1.59 22.01 -3.49
CA ALA A 138 -1.13 21.50 -4.76
C ALA A 138 0.02 20.51 -4.52
N THR A 139 -0.05 19.37 -5.19
CA THR A 139 1.01 18.37 -5.22
C THR A 139 1.45 18.18 -6.67
N SER A 140 2.74 18.04 -6.91
CA SER A 140 3.30 17.80 -8.23
C SER A 140 4.18 16.56 -8.22
N TYR A 141 4.30 15.96 -9.38
CA TYR A 141 5.13 14.79 -9.60
C TYR A 141 5.91 15.00 -10.88
N GLU A 142 7.21 14.76 -10.79
CA GLU A 142 8.12 14.80 -11.94
C GLU A 142 8.42 13.38 -12.39
N PRO A 143 8.03 12.98 -13.61
CA PRO A 143 8.38 11.67 -14.14
C PRO A 143 9.90 11.57 -14.33
N GLY A 144 10.47 10.40 -14.03
CA GLY A 144 11.91 10.16 -14.13
C GLY A 144 12.21 8.84 -14.83
N GLU A 145 12.94 8.89 -15.94
CA GLU A 145 13.48 7.71 -16.58
C GLU A 145 14.43 6.96 -15.63
N GLY A 146 14.48 5.63 -15.71
CA GLY A 146 15.28 4.78 -14.84
C GLY A 146 14.66 4.48 -13.48
N ARG A 147 13.45 4.96 -13.20
CA ARG A 147 12.74 4.67 -11.95
C ARG A 147 12.43 3.18 -11.78
N ASP A 148 12.10 2.48 -12.87
CA ASP A 148 11.81 1.04 -12.81
C ASP A 148 13.06 0.25 -12.41
N GLN A 149 14.22 0.60 -12.94
CA GLN A 149 15.50 -0.01 -12.58
C GLN A 149 15.91 0.34 -11.14
N SER A 150 15.58 1.55 -10.68
CA SER A 150 15.76 1.93 -9.27
C SER A 150 14.85 1.14 -8.34
N ASN A 151 13.59 0.89 -8.75
CA ASN A 151 12.66 0.04 -8.01
C ASN A 151 13.11 -1.41 -7.96
N PHE A 152 13.69 -1.94 -9.04
CA PHE A 152 14.27 -3.27 -9.08
C PHE A 152 15.26 -3.50 -7.91
N VAL A 153 16.12 -2.53 -7.67
CA VAL A 153 17.08 -2.57 -6.55
C VAL A 153 16.40 -2.32 -5.21
N ALA A 154 15.53 -1.30 -5.14
CA ALA A 154 14.85 -0.92 -3.91
C ALA A 154 13.88 -2.00 -3.40
N TRP A 155 13.28 -2.78 -4.30
CA TRP A 155 12.40 -3.88 -3.92
C TRP A 155 13.14 -5.22 -3.76
N ARG A 156 14.47 -5.19 -3.86
CA ARG A 156 15.36 -6.36 -3.70
C ARG A 156 15.05 -7.50 -4.66
N PHE A 157 14.71 -7.18 -5.90
CA PHE A 157 14.65 -8.19 -6.96
C PHE A 157 16.04 -8.69 -7.36
N GLY A 158 17.04 -7.84 -7.23
CA GLY A 158 18.43 -8.12 -7.53
C GLY A 158 19.36 -6.97 -7.18
N THR A 159 20.63 -7.08 -7.57
CA THR A 159 21.67 -6.08 -7.28
C THR A 159 21.66 -4.89 -8.23
N ALA A 160 21.29 -5.12 -9.49
CA ALA A 160 21.11 -4.12 -10.54
C ALA A 160 20.32 -4.78 -11.68
N TYR A 161 19.38 -4.06 -12.31
CA TYR A 161 18.63 -4.60 -13.44
C TYR A 161 19.56 -4.92 -14.64
N PRO A 162 19.44 -6.11 -15.26
CA PRO A 162 18.52 -7.22 -14.99
C PRO A 162 19.12 -8.37 -14.15
N ASN A 163 20.03 -8.10 -13.21
CA ASN A 163 20.72 -9.12 -12.43
C ASN A 163 19.88 -9.52 -11.20
N TRP A 164 18.97 -10.48 -11.40
CA TRP A 164 18.07 -11.00 -10.36
C TRP A 164 18.83 -11.80 -9.30
N PHE A 165 18.36 -11.74 -8.05
CA PHE A 165 18.82 -12.68 -7.03
C PHE A 165 18.42 -14.12 -7.40
N GLU A 166 19.27 -15.08 -7.04
CA GLU A 166 18.93 -16.48 -7.16
C GLU A 166 17.77 -16.81 -6.21
N GLY A 167 16.79 -17.59 -6.69
CA GLY A 167 15.64 -18.01 -5.88
C GLY A 167 14.66 -16.86 -5.52
N VAL A 168 14.80 -15.67 -6.13
CA VAL A 168 13.87 -14.56 -5.87
C VAL A 168 12.43 -15.01 -6.14
N GLN A 169 11.54 -14.66 -5.23
CA GLN A 169 10.11 -15.02 -5.29
C GLN A 169 9.29 -14.08 -6.20
N PHE A 170 9.93 -13.44 -7.14
CA PHE A 170 9.29 -12.71 -8.22
C PHE A 170 9.26 -13.56 -9.50
N PRO A 171 8.17 -13.58 -10.27
CA PRO A 171 8.06 -14.39 -11.50
C PRO A 171 8.84 -13.76 -12.66
N LYS A 172 10.19 -13.74 -12.54
CA LYS A 172 11.13 -13.02 -13.41
C LYS A 172 11.09 -13.42 -14.91
N ALA A 173 10.51 -14.56 -15.23
CA ALA A 173 10.33 -15.03 -16.59
C ALA A 173 9.01 -14.55 -17.22
N ASP A 174 8.15 -13.91 -16.44
CA ASP A 174 6.87 -13.39 -16.89
C ASP A 174 6.95 -11.87 -17.12
N PRO A 175 6.96 -11.41 -18.39
CA PRO A 175 7.01 -9.99 -18.71
C PRO A 175 5.74 -9.25 -18.29
N TRP A 176 4.59 -9.91 -18.22
CA TRP A 176 3.35 -9.32 -17.71
C TRP A 176 3.47 -8.97 -16.22
N ALA A 177 4.04 -9.87 -15.41
CA ALA A 177 4.25 -9.61 -13.99
C ALA A 177 5.20 -8.42 -13.76
N TRP A 178 6.26 -8.29 -14.57
CA TRP A 178 7.15 -7.12 -14.51
C TRP A 178 6.39 -5.83 -14.84
N ASP A 179 5.61 -5.82 -15.92
CA ASP A 179 4.82 -4.67 -16.33
C ASP A 179 3.82 -4.26 -15.24
N GLN A 180 3.09 -5.25 -14.66
CA GLN A 180 2.15 -4.98 -13.57
C GLN A 180 2.83 -4.44 -12.32
N ALA A 181 3.98 -4.98 -11.93
CA ALA A 181 4.75 -4.51 -10.78
C ALA A 181 5.21 -3.05 -10.96
N MET A 182 5.68 -2.67 -12.15
CA MET A 182 6.13 -1.31 -12.43
C MET A 182 4.97 -0.31 -12.52
N ARG A 183 3.80 -0.75 -12.98
CA ARG A 183 2.56 0.06 -13.01
C ARG A 183 1.84 0.14 -11.66
N ALA A 184 2.07 -0.80 -10.76
CA ALA A 184 1.47 -0.84 -9.43
C ALA A 184 2.10 0.18 -8.48
N ARG A 185 2.20 1.44 -8.92
CA ARG A 185 2.79 2.52 -8.13
C ARG A 185 1.95 3.79 -8.19
N TYR A 186 1.91 4.44 -7.04
CA TYR A 186 1.41 5.80 -6.91
C TYR A 186 2.55 6.75 -6.60
N GLN A 187 2.34 8.03 -6.78
CA GLN A 187 3.22 9.03 -6.23
C GLN A 187 3.03 9.08 -4.72
N GLU A 188 4.14 9.04 -4.01
CA GLU A 188 4.20 9.18 -2.56
C GLU A 188 4.74 10.56 -2.19
N PHE A 189 4.22 11.12 -1.11
CA PHE A 189 4.70 12.37 -0.54
C PHE A 189 5.31 12.07 0.83
N ASP A 190 6.56 11.60 0.80
CA ASP A 190 7.28 11.14 1.98
C ASP A 190 7.79 12.34 2.78
N THR A 191 6.93 12.84 3.66
CA THR A 191 7.24 13.87 4.65
C THR A 191 6.60 13.49 5.98
N ILE A 192 7.17 13.97 7.08
CA ILE A 192 6.59 13.78 8.42
C ILE A 192 5.18 14.39 8.50
N GLU A 193 4.96 15.55 7.87
CA GLU A 193 3.63 16.18 7.80
C GLU A 193 2.62 15.24 7.13
N ASN A 194 2.99 14.62 6.00
CA ASN A 194 2.07 13.70 5.32
C ASN A 194 1.86 12.41 6.11
N ALA A 195 2.89 11.88 6.78
CA ALA A 195 2.75 10.74 7.68
C ALA A 195 1.79 11.02 8.84
N GLN A 196 1.82 12.25 9.41
CA GLN A 196 0.86 12.68 10.41
C GLN A 196 -0.56 12.76 9.83
N LEU A 197 -0.72 13.40 8.66
CA LEU A 197 -2.01 13.54 8.00
C LEU A 197 -2.65 12.18 7.68
N GLU A 198 -1.86 11.25 7.14
CA GLU A 198 -2.33 9.89 6.83
C GLU A 198 -2.71 9.12 8.08
N SER A 199 -1.91 9.24 9.16
CA SER A 199 -2.21 8.56 10.41
C SER A 199 -3.42 9.15 11.15
N ASP A 200 -3.70 10.46 11.01
CA ASP A 200 -4.92 11.08 11.53
C ASP A 200 -6.16 10.51 10.83
N ALA A 201 -6.14 10.41 9.50
CA ALA A 201 -7.24 9.84 8.73
C ALA A 201 -7.42 8.34 9.01
N ALA A 202 -6.33 7.58 9.15
CA ALA A 202 -6.38 6.14 9.47
C ALA A 202 -6.91 5.88 10.90
N ALA A 203 -6.63 6.78 11.86
CA ALA A 203 -7.19 6.70 13.20
C ALA A 203 -8.72 6.88 13.17
N VAL A 204 -9.22 7.87 12.41
CA VAL A 204 -10.67 8.06 12.21
C VAL A 204 -11.29 6.82 11.55
N LEU A 205 -10.61 6.21 10.57
CA LEU A 205 -11.07 4.95 9.96
C LEU A 205 -11.16 3.84 10.99
N ALA A 206 -10.10 3.60 11.78
CA ALA A 206 -10.10 2.56 12.81
C ALA A 206 -11.23 2.77 13.83
N ASP A 207 -11.46 4.02 14.28
CA ASP A 207 -12.56 4.35 15.19
C ASP A 207 -13.95 4.04 14.60
N GLN A 208 -14.12 4.21 13.28
CA GLN A 208 -15.37 3.91 12.58
C GLN A 208 -15.62 2.41 12.38
N ILE A 209 -14.57 1.63 12.07
CA ILE A 209 -14.73 0.22 11.72
C ILE A 209 -14.52 -0.74 12.90
N GLY A 210 -13.95 -0.26 14.02
CA GLY A 210 -13.72 -1.06 15.23
C GLY A 210 -12.36 -1.75 15.27
N PRO A 211 -12.19 -2.84 16.06
CA PRO A 211 -10.90 -3.49 16.28
C PRO A 211 -10.21 -3.85 14.97
N THR A 212 -8.97 -3.39 14.80
CA THR A 212 -8.26 -3.46 13.53
C THR A 212 -6.79 -3.83 13.75
N VAL A 213 -6.29 -4.79 12.98
CA VAL A 213 -4.84 -5.04 12.81
C VAL A 213 -4.38 -4.31 11.56
N ALA A 214 -3.38 -3.44 11.71
CA ALA A 214 -2.76 -2.75 10.59
C ALA A 214 -1.69 -3.67 9.96
N LEU A 215 -1.88 -4.00 8.69
CA LEU A 215 -0.91 -4.68 7.84
C LEU A 215 -0.27 -3.64 6.95
N THR A 216 1.02 -3.39 7.12
CA THR A 216 1.69 -2.29 6.41
C THR A 216 2.93 -2.76 5.67
N ASN A 217 3.41 -1.91 4.77
CA ASN A 217 4.67 -2.12 4.06
C ASN A 217 5.49 -0.83 4.02
N SER A 218 6.81 -0.97 4.18
CA SER A 218 7.76 0.13 3.99
C SER A 218 7.41 1.37 4.84
N ALA A 219 7.26 2.54 4.26
CA ALA A 219 6.89 3.78 4.94
C ALA A 219 5.53 3.71 5.67
N GLY A 220 4.64 2.81 5.25
CA GLY A 220 3.37 2.56 5.93
C GLY A 220 3.51 2.13 7.38
N GLY A 221 4.62 1.51 7.77
CA GLY A 221 4.85 1.10 9.15
C GLY A 221 4.97 2.26 10.12
N LEU A 222 5.73 3.30 9.80
CA LEU A 222 5.77 4.52 10.62
C LEU A 222 4.36 5.12 10.79
N ARG A 223 3.59 5.17 9.70
CA ARG A 223 2.21 5.68 9.70
C ARG A 223 1.29 4.85 10.60
N ALA A 224 1.44 3.51 10.61
CA ALA A 224 0.68 2.63 11.49
C ALA A 224 1.06 2.80 12.97
N LEU A 225 2.34 2.99 13.29
CA LEU A 225 2.78 3.30 14.65
C LEU A 225 2.16 4.61 15.15
N LEU A 226 2.17 5.66 14.32
CA LEU A 226 1.51 6.93 14.62
C LEU A 226 -0.01 6.76 14.81
N THR A 227 -0.65 5.93 13.98
CA THR A 227 -2.09 5.65 14.07
C THR A 227 -2.45 4.95 15.38
N ALA A 228 -1.66 3.96 15.80
CA ALA A 228 -1.88 3.22 17.05
C ALA A 228 -1.74 4.10 18.31
N MET A 229 -0.99 5.19 18.24
CA MET A 229 -0.95 6.18 19.33
C MET A 229 -2.20 7.08 19.36
N LYS A 230 -2.97 7.17 18.25
CA LYS A 230 -4.14 8.05 18.08
C LYS A 230 -5.47 7.33 18.24
N SER A 231 -5.52 6.01 18.07
CA SER A 231 -6.74 5.20 18.16
C SER A 231 -6.50 3.90 18.91
N ASP A 232 -7.29 3.65 19.94
CA ASP A 232 -7.30 2.39 20.70
C ASP A 232 -7.94 1.22 19.91
N LYS A 233 -8.46 1.50 18.71
CA LYS A 233 -9.02 0.48 17.81
C LYS A 233 -7.95 -0.24 17.01
N ILE A 234 -6.72 0.26 16.97
CA ILE A 234 -5.58 -0.52 16.46
C ILE A 234 -5.18 -1.49 17.57
N VAL A 235 -5.45 -2.77 17.32
CA VAL A 235 -5.24 -3.87 18.29
C VAL A 235 -4.03 -4.75 17.96
N GLY A 236 -3.31 -4.45 16.88
CA GLY A 236 -2.07 -5.10 16.47
C GLY A 236 -1.49 -4.46 15.21
N ILE A 237 -0.19 -4.64 15.00
CA ILE A 237 0.51 -4.18 13.79
C ILE A 237 1.38 -5.32 13.26
N VAL A 238 1.29 -5.58 11.95
CA VAL A 238 2.26 -6.41 11.23
C VAL A 238 2.84 -5.56 10.10
N ALA A 239 4.11 -5.18 10.27
CA ALA A 239 4.80 -4.28 9.36
C ALA A 239 5.83 -5.04 8.54
N TYR A 240 5.55 -5.21 7.26
CA TYR A 240 6.46 -5.80 6.29
C TYR A 240 7.49 -4.76 5.85
N GLU A 241 8.77 -5.07 6.05
CA GLU A 241 9.88 -4.25 5.55
C GLU A 241 9.84 -2.80 6.05
N ASN A 242 9.52 -2.63 7.32
CA ASN A 242 9.30 -1.31 7.93
C ASN A 242 10.51 -0.38 7.79
N VAL A 243 10.26 0.84 7.37
CA VAL A 243 11.25 1.92 7.37
C VAL A 243 10.73 3.09 8.19
N GLY A 244 11.38 3.35 9.31
CA GLY A 244 11.02 4.43 10.22
C GLY A 244 10.23 4.00 11.46
N TYR A 245 10.60 4.63 12.56
CA TYR A 245 10.15 4.24 13.89
C TYR A 245 9.86 5.44 14.76
N VAL A 246 9.04 5.21 15.80
CA VAL A 246 8.75 6.16 16.87
C VAL A 246 9.56 5.74 18.10
N TYR A 247 10.13 6.70 18.82
CA TYR A 247 10.96 6.48 19.98
C TYR A 247 10.50 7.32 21.18
N PRO A 248 10.73 6.89 22.42
CA PRO A 248 10.64 7.79 23.56
C PRO A 248 11.67 8.92 23.45
N GLN A 249 11.34 10.10 23.95
CA GLN A 249 12.27 11.23 23.95
C GLN A 249 13.59 10.87 24.61
N GLY A 250 14.70 11.11 23.91
CA GLY A 250 16.07 10.83 24.36
C GLY A 250 16.54 9.38 24.17
N GLU A 251 15.70 8.48 23.61
CA GLU A 251 16.06 7.09 23.35
C GLU A 251 16.14 6.77 21.84
N GLY A 252 15.99 7.78 20.99
CA GLY A 252 16.13 7.64 19.54
C GLY A 252 17.58 7.44 19.10
N PRO A 253 17.82 7.14 17.83
CA PRO A 253 19.17 6.87 17.29
C PRO A 253 20.08 8.10 17.22
N GLY A 254 19.61 9.29 17.65
CA GLY A 254 20.39 10.53 17.65
C GLY A 254 20.61 11.13 16.25
N THR A 255 19.92 10.63 15.23
CA THR A 255 19.97 11.19 13.89
C THR A 255 18.83 12.21 13.68
N PRO A 256 19.04 13.27 12.89
CA PRO A 256 17.94 14.18 12.54
C PRO A 256 16.78 13.43 11.86
N PRO A 257 15.53 13.81 12.13
CA PRO A 257 14.39 13.17 11.47
C PRO A 257 14.40 13.43 9.95
N GLY A 258 14.31 12.33 9.20
CA GLY A 258 14.08 12.33 7.75
C GLY A 258 12.60 12.12 7.44
N PRO A 259 12.25 11.89 6.16
CA PRO A 259 10.86 11.66 5.75
C PRO A 259 10.20 10.43 6.41
N PHE A 260 11.01 9.48 6.89
CA PHE A 260 10.58 8.27 7.58
C PHE A 260 10.92 8.24 9.08
N GLY A 261 11.16 9.40 9.69
CA GLY A 261 11.57 9.49 11.08
C GLY A 261 13.11 9.57 11.22
N PRO A 262 13.69 9.25 12.42
CA PRO A 262 12.96 8.84 13.62
C PRO A 262 12.05 9.95 14.17
N ILE A 263 10.94 9.56 14.82
CA ILE A 263 10.06 10.50 15.52
C ILE A 263 10.18 10.21 17.02
N GLU A 264 10.60 11.21 17.79
CA GLU A 264 10.62 11.10 19.24
C GLU A 264 9.34 11.70 19.85
N VAL A 265 8.74 10.99 20.79
CA VAL A 265 7.49 11.36 21.46
C VAL A 265 7.64 11.25 22.98
N PRO A 266 6.80 11.92 23.79
CA PRO A 266 6.74 11.69 25.22
C PRO A 266 6.59 10.20 25.54
N LEU A 267 7.22 9.74 26.64
CA LEU A 267 7.19 8.33 27.02
C LEU A 267 5.77 7.78 27.18
N GLU A 268 4.83 8.58 27.69
CA GLU A 268 3.43 8.21 27.84
C GLU A 268 2.74 7.91 26.48
N GLU A 269 3.12 8.64 25.42
CA GLU A 269 2.63 8.39 24.07
C GLU A 269 3.24 7.12 23.49
N PHE A 270 4.55 6.90 23.66
CA PHE A 270 5.22 5.68 23.24
C PHE A 270 4.65 4.44 23.95
N GLN A 271 4.29 4.54 25.22
CA GLN A 271 3.70 3.44 26.01
C GLN A 271 2.36 2.95 25.43
N LYS A 272 1.67 3.73 24.58
CA LYS A 272 0.49 3.25 23.87
C LYS A 272 0.83 2.09 22.93
N LEU A 273 2.02 2.12 22.31
CA LEU A 273 2.51 1.04 21.43
C LEU A 273 2.80 -0.25 22.20
N THR A 274 3.18 -0.18 23.47
CA THR A 274 3.49 -1.39 24.26
C THR A 274 2.25 -2.22 24.63
N ARG A 275 1.05 -1.68 24.42
CA ARG A 275 -0.23 -2.36 24.76
C ARG A 275 -0.66 -3.38 23.73
N ILE A 276 -0.14 -3.32 22.51
CA ILE A 276 -0.55 -4.13 21.38
C ILE A 276 0.57 -5.05 20.92
N PRO A 277 0.27 -6.25 20.41
CA PRO A 277 1.27 -7.10 19.77
C PRO A 277 1.69 -6.49 18.43
N MET A 278 3.00 -6.55 18.17
CA MET A 278 3.57 -6.03 16.93
C MET A 278 4.58 -7.01 16.34
N GLN A 279 4.58 -7.14 15.01
CA GLN A 279 5.54 -7.96 14.28
C GLN A 279 6.18 -7.16 13.16
N MET A 280 7.52 -7.06 13.17
CA MET A 280 8.32 -6.51 12.08
C MET A 280 8.80 -7.68 11.23
N VAL A 281 8.32 -7.76 9.98
CA VAL A 281 8.60 -8.88 9.08
C VAL A 281 9.58 -8.44 7.99
N TRP A 282 10.65 -9.20 7.81
CA TRP A 282 11.66 -8.93 6.79
C TRP A 282 11.82 -10.12 5.84
N GLY A 283 11.92 -9.81 4.54
CA GLY A 283 12.22 -10.76 3.48
C GLY A 283 13.69 -11.20 3.47
N ASP A 284 14.12 -11.72 2.33
CA ASP A 284 15.46 -12.26 2.15
C ASP A 284 16.41 -11.24 1.49
N ASN A 285 17.69 -11.59 1.37
CA ASN A 285 18.75 -10.81 0.72
C ASN A 285 18.98 -9.39 1.31
N THR A 286 18.55 -9.14 2.53
CA THR A 286 18.76 -7.86 3.22
C THR A 286 20.22 -7.61 3.52
N ASP A 287 21.00 -8.66 3.77
CA ASP A 287 22.45 -8.65 3.99
C ASP A 287 23.25 -8.26 2.75
N LYS A 288 22.67 -8.46 1.55
CA LYS A 288 23.26 -8.11 0.25
C LYS A 288 22.98 -6.67 -0.17
N SER A 289 22.28 -5.90 0.67
CA SER A 289 21.91 -4.51 0.41
C SER A 289 22.46 -3.57 1.48
N ASP A 290 23.31 -2.63 1.07
CA ASP A 290 23.86 -1.61 1.99
C ASP A 290 22.76 -0.70 2.56
N ARG A 291 21.61 -0.60 1.87
CA ARG A 291 20.43 0.12 2.36
C ARG A 291 19.70 -0.65 3.45
N TYR A 292 19.47 -1.95 3.26
CA TYR A 292 18.57 -2.72 4.13
C TYR A 292 19.25 -3.35 5.34
N ARG A 293 20.53 -3.67 5.25
CA ARG A 293 21.28 -4.19 6.40
C ARG A 293 21.16 -3.28 7.65
N PRO A 294 21.45 -1.98 7.59
CA PRO A 294 21.28 -1.10 8.74
C PRO A 294 19.82 -0.94 9.17
N THR A 295 18.86 -1.03 8.24
CA THR A 295 17.43 -0.90 8.55
C THR A 295 16.90 -2.13 9.31
N VAL A 296 17.36 -3.33 8.97
CA VAL A 296 17.05 -4.55 9.75
C VAL A 296 17.62 -4.45 11.17
N GLU A 297 18.85 -3.96 11.32
CA GLU A 297 19.46 -3.76 12.64
C GLU A 297 18.74 -2.68 13.45
N GLU A 298 18.20 -1.66 12.81
CA GLU A 298 17.32 -0.68 13.44
C GLU A 298 16.01 -1.33 13.92
N SER A 299 15.38 -2.19 13.08
CA SER A 299 14.21 -2.98 13.47
C SER A 299 14.47 -3.80 14.72
N ARG A 300 15.61 -4.47 14.80
CA ARG A 300 16.00 -5.31 15.93
C ARG A 300 16.10 -4.47 17.21
N ARG A 301 16.85 -3.38 17.16
CA ARG A 301 16.99 -2.46 18.30
C ARG A 301 15.66 -1.87 18.74
N TRP A 302 14.80 -1.51 17.78
CA TRP A 302 13.49 -0.96 18.09
C TRP A 302 12.57 -2.00 18.76
N VAL A 303 12.58 -3.24 18.31
CA VAL A 303 11.84 -4.35 18.94
C VAL A 303 12.33 -4.58 20.38
N GLU A 304 13.64 -4.57 20.61
CA GLU A 304 14.23 -4.66 21.94
C GLU A 304 13.80 -3.50 22.84
N LEU A 305 13.79 -2.27 22.32
CA LEU A 305 13.35 -1.07 23.03
C LEU A 305 11.88 -1.15 23.44
N VAL A 306 10.97 -1.50 22.51
CA VAL A 306 9.55 -1.69 22.83
C VAL A 306 9.36 -2.71 23.95
N ASN A 307 10.08 -3.83 23.88
CA ASN A 307 9.98 -4.89 24.90
C ASN A 307 10.60 -4.47 26.25
N ALA A 308 11.65 -3.65 26.24
CA ALA A 308 12.21 -3.08 27.47
C ALA A 308 11.22 -2.16 28.20
N HIS A 309 10.32 -1.50 27.45
CA HIS A 309 9.21 -0.72 27.98
C HIS A 309 7.94 -1.55 28.27
N GLY A 310 8.04 -2.91 28.27
CA GLY A 310 6.94 -3.81 28.62
C GLY A 310 6.03 -4.18 27.46
N GLY A 311 6.44 -3.93 26.21
CA GLY A 311 5.69 -4.26 25.02
C GLY A 311 5.78 -5.72 24.58
N LYS A 312 5.15 -6.02 23.43
CA LYS A 312 5.09 -7.36 22.81
C LYS A 312 5.43 -7.26 21.33
N ALA A 313 6.61 -6.74 21.03
CA ALA A 313 7.11 -6.67 19.66
C ALA A 313 8.01 -7.87 19.33
N GLN A 314 7.98 -8.32 18.09
CA GLN A 314 8.85 -9.38 17.58
C GLN A 314 9.38 -9.05 16.19
N LEU A 315 10.59 -9.52 15.92
CA LEU A 315 11.22 -9.49 14.62
C LEU A 315 11.07 -10.86 13.97
N LEU A 316 10.58 -10.91 12.75
CA LEU A 316 10.43 -12.13 11.97
C LEU A 316 11.22 -12.00 10.66
N MET A 317 12.27 -12.80 10.53
CA MET A 317 13.01 -12.95 9.28
C MET A 317 12.42 -14.12 8.49
N LEU A 318 11.85 -13.88 7.30
CA LEU A 318 11.20 -14.93 6.50
C LEU A 318 12.17 -16.04 6.11
N ALA A 319 13.42 -15.70 5.81
CA ALA A 319 14.45 -16.68 5.50
C ALA A 319 14.73 -17.65 6.68
N GLU A 320 14.67 -17.17 7.92
CA GLU A 320 14.82 -18.02 9.13
C GLU A 320 13.61 -18.96 9.33
N GLN A 321 12.48 -18.66 8.70
CA GLN A 321 11.29 -19.53 8.66
C GLN A 321 11.29 -20.49 7.46
N GLY A 322 12.40 -20.55 6.72
CA GLY A 322 12.51 -21.37 5.52
C GLY A 322 11.86 -20.75 4.27
N LEU A 323 11.39 -19.51 4.35
CA LEU A 323 10.84 -18.76 3.22
C LEU A 323 11.93 -17.87 2.63
N VAL A 324 12.66 -18.43 1.66
CA VAL A 324 13.81 -17.77 1.02
C VAL A 324 13.42 -17.05 -0.27
N GLY A 325 14.20 -16.05 -0.65
CA GLY A 325 14.02 -15.29 -1.89
C GLY A 325 12.93 -14.23 -1.83
N ASN A 326 12.28 -14.00 -0.69
CA ASN A 326 11.24 -12.97 -0.56
C ASN A 326 11.79 -11.56 -0.76
N THR A 327 11.03 -10.78 -1.50
CA THR A 327 11.35 -9.41 -1.90
C THR A 327 10.96 -8.39 -0.81
N HIS A 328 11.06 -7.10 -1.12
CA HIS A 328 10.55 -6.02 -0.29
C HIS A 328 9.00 -6.03 -0.14
N ILE A 329 8.31 -6.84 -0.97
CA ILE A 329 6.84 -6.91 -0.99
C ILE A 329 6.42 -8.38 -0.87
N PRO A 330 6.71 -9.05 0.28
CA PRO A 330 6.57 -10.50 0.41
C PRO A 330 5.12 -10.99 0.33
N PHE A 331 4.14 -10.13 0.57
CA PHE A 331 2.72 -10.45 0.45
C PHE A 331 2.21 -10.49 -1.01
N ALA A 332 3.03 -10.04 -1.98
CA ALA A 332 2.79 -10.17 -3.42
C ALA A 332 3.74 -11.18 -4.10
N ASP A 333 4.69 -11.74 -3.38
CA ASP A 333 5.63 -12.75 -3.89
C ASP A 333 4.95 -14.09 -4.18
N MET A 334 5.62 -14.95 -4.97
CA MET A 334 5.09 -16.24 -5.43
C MET A 334 4.73 -17.21 -4.30
N ASN A 335 5.35 -17.07 -3.14
CA ASN A 335 5.09 -17.87 -1.94
C ASN A 335 4.19 -17.13 -0.92
N ASN A 336 3.42 -16.13 -1.33
CA ASN A 336 2.61 -15.28 -0.45
C ASN A 336 1.62 -16.07 0.42
N VAL A 337 1.12 -17.22 -0.01
CA VAL A 337 0.25 -18.10 0.79
C VAL A 337 0.97 -18.60 2.05
N ALA A 338 2.27 -18.93 1.94
CA ALA A 338 3.08 -19.34 3.08
C ALA A 338 3.35 -18.14 4.01
N VAL A 339 3.65 -16.96 3.45
CA VAL A 339 3.77 -15.71 4.23
C VAL A 339 2.47 -15.38 4.96
N ALA A 340 1.31 -15.54 4.29
CA ALA A 340 0.00 -15.39 4.91
C ALA A 340 -0.26 -16.45 6.01
N GLY A 341 0.36 -17.61 5.92
CA GLY A 341 0.34 -18.64 6.98
C GLY A 341 0.99 -18.15 8.27
N LEU A 342 2.14 -17.51 8.17
CA LEU A 342 2.84 -16.92 9.33
C LEU A 342 2.01 -15.79 9.98
N LEU A 343 1.38 -14.93 9.16
CA LEU A 343 0.45 -13.92 9.68
C LEU A 343 -0.75 -14.56 10.38
N SER A 344 -1.32 -15.64 9.86
CA SER A 344 -2.41 -16.34 10.57
C SER A 344 -1.97 -16.92 11.92
N GLY A 345 -0.72 -17.43 12.00
CA GLY A 345 -0.13 -17.85 13.28
C GLY A 345 -0.06 -16.69 14.28
N PHE A 346 0.48 -15.55 13.86
CA PHE A 346 0.54 -14.34 14.69
C PHE A 346 -0.85 -13.90 15.19
N LEU A 347 -1.84 -13.87 14.32
CA LEU A 347 -3.21 -13.50 14.70
C LEU A 347 -3.81 -14.48 15.71
N HIS A 348 -3.57 -15.79 15.54
CA HIS A 348 -4.03 -16.83 16.45
C HIS A 348 -3.35 -16.73 17.83
N ASP A 349 -2.03 -16.60 17.87
CA ASP A 349 -1.24 -16.56 19.10
C ASP A 349 -1.59 -15.36 19.98
N HIS A 350 -2.14 -14.30 19.37
CA HIS A 350 -2.59 -13.10 20.08
C HIS A 350 -4.12 -13.01 20.25
N GLY A 351 -4.89 -14.06 19.91
CA GLY A 351 -6.34 -14.10 20.04
C GLY A 351 -7.08 -13.10 19.13
N LEU A 352 -6.45 -12.73 18.01
CA LEU A 352 -6.99 -11.77 17.03
C LEU A 352 -7.76 -12.46 15.88
N ASP A 353 -8.06 -13.75 16.03
CA ASP A 353 -8.74 -14.56 15.01
C ASP A 353 -10.12 -15.09 15.45
N ALA A 354 -10.66 -14.61 16.56
CA ALA A 354 -11.98 -14.99 17.03
C ALA A 354 -13.10 -14.64 16.02
N ARG A 355 -14.16 -15.45 15.95
CA ARG A 355 -15.35 -15.14 15.15
C ARG A 355 -16.18 -14.03 15.82
N ALA A 356 -16.81 -13.17 15.01
CA ALA A 356 -17.68 -12.12 15.52
C ALA A 356 -18.87 -12.70 16.33
N SER A 357 -19.41 -13.86 15.93
CA SER A 357 -20.44 -14.58 16.68
C SER A 357 -20.05 -15.00 18.10
N ASP A 358 -18.74 -15.19 18.35
CA ASP A 358 -18.22 -15.70 19.62
C ASP A 358 -17.99 -14.56 20.64
N THR A 359 -17.98 -13.32 20.16
CA THR A 359 -17.72 -12.11 20.97
C THR A 359 -18.99 -11.44 21.51
N VAL A 360 -20.17 -11.90 21.09
CA VAL A 360 -21.49 -11.35 21.47
C VAL A 360 -22.11 -12.08 22.68
N ARG A 361 -21.32 -12.70 23.55
CA ARG A 361 -21.79 -13.35 24.79
C ARG A 361 -21.49 -12.53 26.03
#